data_9233da6ac20dcb52d286a2f35782bee9
#
_entry.id   9233da6ac20dcb52d286a2f35782bee9
#
_cell.length_a   1.000
_cell.length_b   1.000
_cell.length_c   1.000
_cell.angle_alpha   90.00
_cell.angle_beta   90.00
_cell.angle_gamma   90.00
#
_symmetry.space_group_name_H-M   'P 1'
#
loop_
_entity.id
_entity.type
_entity.pdbx_description
1 polymer ?
#
loop_
_entity_poly.entity_id
_entity_poly.type
_entity_poly.pdbx_seq_one_letter_code
_entity_poly.pdbx_strand_id
1 'polypeptide(L)'
;RQDWKQYYRLGSVYSELSDIGHSWYGRLKRTTSITFRDIRFFGHFYKSDSEIRLRHKYSRRFLSIDNIYSYSTLLYERNTSLNVDLRYHLNQGLGYLLRSENNGNMTIELGVAFDNSDYLNAEQKTTYLRGACSIDHRLKSFSGKFEVDYFYQISEVELRSSLSRFQIVSEFEWLINKSF
;
A
#
# COMPACT_ATOMS: atom_id res chain seq x y z
N ARG A 1 5.21 -26.42 2.89
CA ARG A 1 6.00 -25.32 3.47
C ARG A 1 5.89 -24.14 2.51
N GLN A 2 5.19 -23.09 2.88
CA GLN A 2 5.06 -21.92 2.03
C GLN A 2 6.19 -20.95 2.37
N ASP A 3 7.11 -20.79 1.43
CA ASP A 3 8.32 -20.01 1.64
C ASP A 3 8.09 -18.52 1.34
N TRP A 4 8.98 -17.69 1.86
CA TRP A 4 9.01 -16.28 1.55
C TRP A 4 9.43 -16.08 0.08
N LYS A 5 8.62 -15.33 -0.68
CA LYS A 5 9.01 -14.83 -2.00
C LYS A 5 9.70 -13.48 -1.80
N GLN A 6 10.86 -13.34 -2.43
CA GLN A 6 11.71 -12.16 -2.31
C GLN A 6 11.86 -11.51 -3.69
N TYR A 7 11.87 -10.21 -3.72
CA TYR A 7 12.15 -9.43 -4.92
C TYR A 7 12.94 -8.19 -4.53
N TYR A 8 14.02 -7.91 -5.25
CA TYR A 8 14.89 -6.76 -5.04
C TYR A 8 15.17 -6.09 -6.37
N ARG A 9 15.18 -4.78 -6.37
CA ARG A 9 15.57 -3.96 -7.53
C ARG A 9 16.45 -2.80 -7.04
N LEU A 10 17.57 -2.60 -7.72
CA LEU A 10 18.48 -1.47 -7.56
C LEU A 10 18.44 -0.65 -8.85
N GLY A 11 18.56 0.64 -8.75
CA GLY A 11 18.59 1.54 -9.88
C GLY A 11 19.34 2.82 -9.57
N SER A 12 19.76 3.51 -10.62
CA SER A 12 20.28 4.87 -10.54
C SER A 12 19.37 5.76 -11.39
N VAL A 13 19.12 6.95 -10.92
CA VAL A 13 18.31 7.97 -11.59
C VAL A 13 19.14 9.22 -11.70
N TYR A 14 19.19 9.79 -12.88
CA TYR A 14 19.79 11.10 -13.12
C TYR A 14 18.69 12.14 -13.31
N SER A 15 18.83 13.26 -12.63
CA SER A 15 17.97 14.43 -12.80
C SER A 15 18.84 15.69 -12.94
N GLU A 16 18.53 16.53 -13.90
CA GLU A 16 19.26 17.80 -14.11
C GLU A 16 19.20 18.73 -12.88
N LEU A 17 18.16 18.58 -12.04
CA LEU A 17 17.95 19.41 -10.84
C LEU A 17 18.59 18.85 -9.58
N SER A 18 18.75 17.53 -9.49
CA SER A 18 19.13 16.84 -8.23
C SER A 18 20.33 15.93 -8.35
N ASP A 19 21.05 15.96 -9.49
CA ASP A 19 22.23 15.13 -9.70
C ASP A 19 21.92 13.62 -9.76
N ILE A 20 22.92 12.77 -9.53
CA ILE A 20 22.75 11.31 -9.55
C ILE A 20 22.09 10.85 -8.23
N GLY A 21 20.98 10.13 -8.35
CA GLY A 21 20.30 9.45 -7.26
C GLY A 21 20.38 7.94 -7.37
N HIS A 22 20.22 7.26 -6.23
CA HIS A 22 20.14 5.82 -6.14
C HIS A 22 18.77 5.39 -5.65
N SER A 23 18.21 4.35 -6.25
CA SER A 23 16.93 3.80 -5.86
C SER A 23 17.04 2.35 -5.42
N TRP A 24 16.37 2.02 -4.34
CA TRP A 24 16.28 0.68 -3.78
C TRP A 24 14.81 0.29 -3.66
N TYR A 25 14.48 -0.90 -4.10
CA TYR A 25 13.18 -1.50 -3.86
C TYR A 25 13.37 -2.93 -3.38
N GLY A 26 12.70 -3.27 -2.28
CA GLY A 26 12.66 -4.62 -1.74
C GLY A 26 11.24 -5.04 -1.40
N ARG A 27 10.90 -6.30 -1.68
CA ARG A 27 9.62 -6.87 -1.32
C ARG A 27 9.80 -8.28 -0.78
N LEU A 28 9.20 -8.54 0.39
CA LEU A 28 9.09 -9.85 0.99
C LEU A 28 7.60 -10.21 1.10
N LYS A 29 7.21 -11.31 0.47
CA LYS A 29 5.83 -11.77 0.47
C LYS A 29 5.74 -13.21 0.95
N ARG A 30 4.82 -13.49 1.88
CA ARG A 30 4.47 -14.83 2.33
C ARG A 30 2.97 -15.01 2.35
N THR A 31 2.50 -16.08 1.73
CA THR A 31 1.08 -16.45 1.73
C THR A 31 0.97 -17.86 2.26
N THR A 32 0.13 -18.06 3.26
CA THR A 32 -0.27 -19.38 3.77
C THR A 32 -1.76 -19.58 3.51
N SER A 33 -2.33 -20.72 3.89
CA SER A 33 -3.78 -20.96 3.78
C SER A 33 -4.63 -19.94 4.54
N ILE A 34 -4.11 -19.42 5.66
CA ILE A 34 -4.84 -18.53 6.56
C ILE A 34 -4.23 -17.15 6.74
N THR A 35 -2.96 -16.94 6.34
CA THR A 35 -2.27 -15.65 6.55
C THR A 35 -1.61 -15.14 5.28
N PHE A 36 -1.60 -13.84 5.14
CA PHE A 36 -0.86 -13.12 4.13
C PHE A 36 0.01 -12.04 4.78
N ARG A 37 1.29 -11.96 4.36
CA ARG A 37 2.22 -10.90 4.77
C ARG A 37 2.92 -10.35 3.54
N ASP A 38 2.98 -9.03 3.45
CA ASP A 38 3.67 -8.31 2.37
C ASP A 38 4.42 -7.13 2.99
N ILE A 39 5.75 -7.18 2.95
CA ILE A 39 6.63 -6.13 3.42
C ILE A 39 7.29 -5.53 2.19
N ARG A 40 7.19 -4.22 2.02
CA ARG A 40 7.81 -3.47 0.94
C ARG A 40 8.66 -2.36 1.50
N PHE A 41 9.86 -2.27 1.00
CA PHE A 41 10.78 -1.18 1.26
C PHE A 41 11.07 -0.47 -0.06
N PHE A 42 11.03 0.84 -0.03
CA PHE A 42 11.40 1.70 -1.14
C PHE A 42 12.28 2.83 -0.61
N GLY A 43 13.36 3.13 -1.28
CA GLY A 43 14.24 4.23 -0.97
C GLY A 43 14.77 4.90 -2.22
N HIS A 44 14.68 6.21 -2.27
CA HIS A 44 15.38 7.09 -3.22
C HIS A 44 16.30 8.00 -2.45
N PHE A 45 17.54 8.09 -2.86
CA PHE A 45 18.57 8.91 -2.23
C PHE A 45 19.23 9.79 -3.27
N TYR A 46 19.03 11.09 -3.17
CA TYR A 46 19.69 12.13 -3.92
C TYR A 46 20.72 12.82 -3.03
N LYS A 47 21.53 13.70 -3.59
CA LYS A 47 22.56 14.42 -2.84
C LYS A 47 22.00 15.27 -1.70
N SER A 48 20.85 15.92 -1.90
CA SER A 48 20.18 16.80 -0.93
C SER A 48 18.91 16.20 -0.35
N ASP A 49 18.30 15.21 -1.02
CA ASP A 49 16.97 14.74 -0.71
C ASP A 49 16.90 13.23 -0.59
N SER A 50 15.99 12.76 0.21
CA SER A 50 15.72 11.34 0.36
C SER A 50 14.22 11.06 0.45
N GLU A 51 13.80 9.97 -0.19
CA GLU A 51 12.49 9.39 -0.01
C GLU A 51 12.66 7.98 0.53
N ILE A 52 12.03 7.70 1.66
CA ILE A 52 12.01 6.37 2.28
C ILE A 52 10.56 6.00 2.52
N ARG A 53 10.16 4.82 2.05
CA ARG A 53 8.83 4.28 2.29
C ARG A 53 8.91 2.83 2.71
N LEU A 54 8.33 2.50 3.86
CA LEU A 54 8.20 1.15 4.37
C LEU A 54 6.71 0.82 4.53
N ARG A 55 6.27 -0.27 3.91
CA ARG A 55 4.89 -0.76 4.04
C ARG A 55 4.88 -2.19 4.55
N HIS A 56 4.12 -2.46 5.57
CA HIS A 56 3.81 -3.80 6.06
C HIS A 56 2.30 -4.03 5.99
N LYS A 57 1.88 -5.01 5.20
CA LYS A 57 0.49 -5.49 5.16
C LYS A 57 0.44 -6.90 5.74
N TYR A 58 -0.49 -7.11 6.67
CA TYR A 58 -0.80 -8.40 7.26
C TYR A 58 -2.29 -8.64 7.14
N SER A 59 -2.70 -9.87 6.79
CA SER A 59 -4.09 -10.29 6.91
C SER A 59 -4.18 -11.74 7.38
N ARG A 60 -5.28 -12.05 8.09
CA ARG A 60 -5.57 -13.38 8.63
C ARG A 60 -7.03 -13.72 8.41
N ARG A 61 -7.29 -14.87 7.78
CA ARG A 61 -8.63 -15.42 7.64
C ARG A 61 -9.14 -16.00 8.97
N PHE A 62 -10.43 -15.83 9.23
CA PHE A 62 -11.11 -16.52 10.32
C PHE A 62 -11.43 -17.94 9.89
N LEU A 63 -11.11 -18.93 10.76
CA LEU A 63 -11.36 -20.34 10.45
C LEU A 63 -12.82 -20.72 10.66
N SER A 64 -13.55 -19.96 11.48
CA SER A 64 -14.95 -20.20 11.84
C SER A 64 -15.97 -19.50 10.93
N ILE A 65 -15.53 -18.57 10.11
CA ILE A 65 -16.41 -17.78 9.24
C ILE A 65 -15.77 -17.71 7.86
N ASP A 66 -16.43 -18.30 6.89
CA ASP A 66 -15.94 -18.32 5.53
C ASP A 66 -15.85 -16.89 4.95
N ASN A 67 -14.83 -16.67 4.14
CA ASN A 67 -14.61 -15.45 3.37
C ASN A 67 -14.31 -14.17 4.19
N ILE A 68 -14.32 -14.22 5.54
CA ILE A 68 -13.95 -13.06 6.36
C ILE A 68 -12.49 -13.16 6.78
N TYR A 69 -11.82 -12.02 6.75
CA TYR A 69 -10.46 -11.87 7.25
C TYR A 69 -10.27 -10.55 7.99
N SER A 70 -9.36 -10.53 8.96
CA SER A 70 -8.83 -9.29 9.52
C SER A 70 -7.63 -8.82 8.72
N TYR A 71 -7.44 -7.51 8.64
CA TYR A 71 -6.24 -6.94 8.04
C TYR A 71 -5.65 -5.81 8.87
N SER A 72 -4.35 -5.59 8.70
CA SER A 72 -3.62 -4.47 9.24
C SER A 72 -2.59 -4.02 8.20
N THR A 73 -2.51 -2.73 7.97
CA THR A 73 -1.50 -2.11 7.10
C THR A 73 -0.82 -0.99 7.87
N LEU A 74 0.51 -1.04 7.95
CA LEU A 74 1.33 0.04 8.47
C LEU A 74 2.17 0.60 7.32
N LEU A 75 2.11 1.90 7.12
CA LEU A 75 2.95 2.65 6.20
C LEU A 75 3.77 3.65 7.01
N TYR A 76 5.05 3.66 6.76
CA TYR A 76 5.98 4.70 7.17
C TYR A 76 6.50 5.38 5.92
N GLU A 77 6.50 6.71 5.90
CA GLU A 77 7.01 7.51 4.79
C GLU A 77 7.80 8.70 5.32
N ARG A 78 8.94 8.95 4.70
CA ARG A 78 9.72 10.17 4.84
C ARG A 78 10.09 10.64 3.45
N ASN A 79 9.84 11.91 3.16
CA ASN A 79 10.13 12.50 1.86
C ASN A 79 10.57 13.94 2.04
N THR A 80 11.88 14.18 2.04
CA THR A 80 12.44 15.51 2.29
C THR A 80 12.19 16.47 1.14
N SER A 81 12.08 16.00 -0.10
CA SER A 81 11.76 16.83 -1.26
C SER A 81 10.35 17.42 -1.24
N LEU A 82 9.44 16.78 -0.52
CA LEU A 82 8.07 17.25 -0.29
C LEU A 82 7.87 17.92 1.07
N ASN A 83 8.96 18.15 1.83
CA ASN A 83 8.90 18.61 3.23
C ASN A 83 8.01 17.72 4.12
N VAL A 84 7.96 16.44 3.84
CA VAL A 84 7.32 15.43 4.69
C VAL A 84 8.42 14.78 5.53
N ASP A 85 8.63 15.29 6.73
CA ASP A 85 9.67 14.75 7.60
C ASP A 85 9.31 13.38 8.13
N LEU A 86 8.01 13.17 8.41
CA LEU A 86 7.54 11.90 8.93
C LEU A 86 6.04 11.72 8.66
N ARG A 87 5.68 10.57 8.12
CA ARG A 87 4.29 10.16 8.00
C ARG A 87 4.11 8.72 8.43
N TYR A 88 3.20 8.50 9.37
CA TYR A 88 2.72 7.18 9.73
C TYR A 88 1.26 7.04 9.31
N HIS A 89 0.96 5.96 8.62
CA HIS A 89 -0.41 5.58 8.30
C HIS A 89 -0.65 4.16 8.78
N LEU A 90 -1.57 4.00 9.73
CA LEU A 90 -2.04 2.72 10.23
C LEU A 90 -3.48 2.52 9.76
N ASN A 91 -3.77 1.34 9.23
CA ASN A 91 -5.10 0.96 8.77
C ASN A 91 -5.41 -0.45 9.23
N GLN A 92 -6.52 -0.63 9.93
CA GLN A 92 -6.97 -1.92 10.47
C GLN A 92 -8.46 -2.11 10.24
N GLY A 93 -8.87 -3.35 9.99
CA GLY A 93 -10.28 -3.65 9.79
C GLY A 93 -10.55 -5.09 9.46
N LEU A 94 -11.75 -5.28 8.94
CA LEU A 94 -12.26 -6.55 8.44
C LEU A 94 -12.46 -6.46 6.93
N GLY A 95 -12.19 -7.55 6.26
CA GLY A 95 -12.44 -7.72 4.84
C GLY A 95 -13.32 -8.93 4.58
N TYR A 96 -14.09 -8.84 3.51
CA TYR A 96 -14.91 -9.92 3.00
C TYR A 96 -14.48 -10.26 1.56
N LEU A 97 -14.22 -11.53 1.31
CA LEU A 97 -13.86 -12.05 0.01
C LEU A 97 -15.12 -12.40 -0.76
N LEU A 98 -15.60 -11.48 -1.61
CA LEU A 98 -16.81 -11.65 -2.42
C LEU A 98 -16.66 -12.76 -3.45
N ARG A 99 -15.47 -12.83 -4.08
CA ARG A 99 -15.15 -13.82 -5.10
C ARG A 99 -13.69 -14.22 -4.96
N SER A 100 -13.45 -15.52 -4.97
CA SER A 100 -12.11 -16.09 -4.97
C SER A 100 -12.06 -17.20 -6.01
N GLU A 101 -11.37 -16.93 -7.11
CA GLU A 101 -11.15 -17.87 -8.21
C GLU A 101 -9.66 -18.00 -8.49
N ASN A 102 -9.28 -19.03 -9.26
CA ASN A 102 -7.89 -19.24 -9.63
C ASN A 102 -7.29 -18.06 -10.41
N ASN A 103 -8.13 -17.32 -11.11
CA ASN A 103 -7.76 -16.22 -12.00
C ASN A 103 -8.11 -14.82 -11.45
N GLY A 104 -8.68 -14.70 -10.24
CA GLY A 104 -8.95 -13.40 -9.67
C GLY A 104 -9.72 -13.42 -8.34
N ASN A 105 -9.63 -12.30 -7.65
CA ASN A 105 -10.30 -12.08 -6.37
C ASN A 105 -11.03 -10.75 -6.38
N MET A 106 -12.15 -10.70 -5.67
CA MET A 106 -12.86 -9.47 -5.37
C MET A 106 -13.06 -9.36 -3.86
N THR A 107 -12.66 -8.24 -3.27
CA THR A 107 -12.75 -8.01 -1.83
C THR A 107 -13.40 -6.68 -1.52
N ILE A 108 -14.11 -6.65 -0.39
CA ILE A 108 -14.56 -5.41 0.26
C ILE A 108 -13.90 -5.36 1.63
N GLU A 109 -13.39 -4.20 2.00
CA GLU A 109 -12.77 -3.95 3.32
C GLU A 109 -13.46 -2.78 4.01
N LEU A 110 -13.67 -2.91 5.32
CA LEU A 110 -14.11 -1.83 6.21
C LEU A 110 -13.17 -1.76 7.41
N GLY A 111 -12.82 -0.56 7.83
CA GLY A 111 -11.88 -0.40 8.92
C GLY A 111 -11.70 1.04 9.36
N VAL A 112 -10.75 1.21 10.27
CA VAL A 112 -10.33 2.51 10.79
C VAL A 112 -8.90 2.75 10.34
N ALA A 113 -8.65 3.96 9.82
CA ALA A 113 -7.33 4.41 9.44
C ALA A 113 -6.91 5.59 10.32
N PHE A 114 -5.65 5.57 10.73
CA PHE A 114 -5.01 6.63 11.49
C PHE A 114 -3.83 7.16 10.67
N ASP A 115 -3.81 8.46 10.48
CA ASP A 115 -2.75 9.19 9.78
C ASP A 115 -2.10 10.17 10.77
N ASN A 116 -0.79 10.08 10.91
CA ASN A 116 0.01 11.05 11.64
C ASN A 116 1.10 11.54 10.69
N SER A 117 1.03 12.80 10.32
CA SER A 117 1.98 13.43 9.40
C SER A 117 2.50 14.73 9.99
N ASP A 118 3.80 14.92 9.87
CA ASP A 118 4.47 16.18 10.15
C ASP A 118 4.71 16.90 8.82
N TYR A 119 3.81 17.83 8.52
CA TYR A 119 3.86 18.65 7.32
C TYR A 119 4.26 20.08 7.70
N LEU A 120 5.35 20.60 7.16
CA LEU A 120 5.75 22.00 7.32
C LEU A 120 5.78 22.46 8.79
N ASN A 121 6.32 21.63 9.69
CA ASN A 121 6.39 21.86 11.13
C ASN A 121 5.02 21.87 11.86
N ALA A 122 3.98 21.31 11.26
CA ALA A 122 2.67 21.14 11.88
C ALA A 122 2.32 19.65 11.98
N GLU A 123 2.36 19.09 13.18
CA GLU A 123 1.93 17.72 13.43
C GLU A 123 0.43 17.59 13.24
N GLN A 124 0.00 16.78 12.28
CA GLN A 124 -1.41 16.54 11.99
C GLN A 124 -1.78 15.08 12.23
N LYS A 125 -2.71 14.88 13.19
CA LYS A 125 -3.26 13.57 13.54
C LYS A 125 -4.69 13.48 13.07
N THR A 126 -4.99 12.50 12.22
CA THR A 126 -6.35 12.34 11.67
C THR A 126 -6.79 10.89 11.72
N THR A 127 -8.02 10.65 12.12
CA THR A 127 -8.65 9.34 12.13
C THR A 127 -9.76 9.29 11.08
N TYR A 128 -9.82 8.19 10.34
CA TYR A 128 -10.78 7.97 9.27
C TYR A 128 -11.53 6.66 9.47
N LEU A 129 -12.79 6.63 9.06
CA LEU A 129 -13.45 5.40 8.66
C LEU A 129 -13.05 5.10 7.22
N ARG A 130 -12.57 3.88 6.95
CA ARG A 130 -12.15 3.45 5.61
C ARG A 130 -13.09 2.39 5.07
N GLY A 131 -13.60 2.63 3.85
CA GLY A 131 -14.21 1.61 3.01
C GLY A 131 -13.36 1.38 1.78
N ALA A 132 -13.16 0.13 1.37
CA ALA A 132 -12.41 -0.18 0.16
C ALA A 132 -13.05 -1.32 -0.62
N CYS A 133 -12.89 -1.26 -1.94
CA CYS A 133 -13.20 -2.34 -2.86
C CYS A 133 -11.99 -2.61 -3.75
N SER A 134 -11.62 -3.87 -3.89
CA SER A 134 -10.47 -4.26 -4.71
C SER A 134 -10.87 -5.45 -5.58
N ILE A 135 -10.50 -5.36 -6.86
CA ILE A 135 -10.67 -6.40 -7.85
C ILE A 135 -9.29 -6.70 -8.43
N ASP A 136 -8.86 -7.93 -8.37
CA ASP A 136 -7.72 -8.40 -9.15
C ASP A 136 -8.17 -9.49 -10.13
N HIS A 137 -7.63 -9.45 -11.33
CA HIS A 137 -7.92 -10.45 -12.36
C HIS A 137 -6.66 -10.78 -13.15
N ARG A 138 -6.44 -12.07 -13.39
CA ARG A 138 -5.28 -12.57 -14.11
C ARG A 138 -5.74 -13.45 -15.27
N LEU A 139 -5.39 -13.03 -16.48
CA LEU A 139 -5.46 -13.82 -17.71
C LEU A 139 -4.07 -14.37 -18.04
N LYS A 140 -3.95 -15.21 -19.08
CA LYS A 140 -2.68 -15.86 -19.45
C LYS A 140 -1.52 -14.87 -19.65
N SER A 141 -1.77 -13.76 -20.31
CA SER A 141 -0.76 -12.73 -20.64
C SER A 141 -1.04 -11.36 -20.04
N PHE A 142 -2.12 -11.19 -19.33
CA PHE A 142 -2.53 -9.91 -18.78
C PHE A 142 -2.97 -10.08 -17.33
N SER A 143 -2.49 -9.23 -16.45
CA SER A 143 -3.04 -9.11 -15.10
C SER A 143 -3.42 -7.65 -14.81
N GLY A 144 -4.56 -7.47 -14.16
CA GLY A 144 -5.06 -6.17 -13.76
C GLY A 144 -5.48 -6.17 -12.31
N LYS A 145 -5.17 -5.10 -11.62
CA LYS A 145 -5.67 -4.82 -10.27
C LYS A 145 -6.31 -3.44 -10.28
N PHE A 146 -7.47 -3.34 -9.70
CA PHE A 146 -8.20 -2.10 -9.48
C PHE A 146 -8.61 -2.03 -8.02
N GLU A 147 -8.31 -0.93 -7.35
CA GLU A 147 -8.61 -0.70 -5.94
C GLU A 147 -9.16 0.71 -5.76
N VAL A 148 -10.28 0.83 -5.06
CA VAL A 148 -10.90 2.10 -4.68
C VAL A 148 -11.00 2.14 -3.17
N ASP A 149 -10.43 3.17 -2.58
CA ASP A 149 -10.51 3.48 -1.16
C ASP A 149 -11.28 4.77 -0.94
N TYR A 150 -12.14 4.77 0.04
CA TYR A 150 -12.78 5.98 0.56
C TYR A 150 -12.44 6.14 2.04
N PHE A 151 -11.89 7.30 2.38
CA PHE A 151 -11.56 7.69 3.74
C PHE A 151 -12.49 8.80 4.18
N TYR A 152 -13.35 8.51 5.15
CA TYR A 152 -14.24 9.48 5.78
C TYR A 152 -13.63 9.91 7.10
N GLN A 153 -13.33 11.20 7.23
CA GLN A 153 -12.74 11.77 8.45
C GLN A 153 -13.75 11.75 9.59
N ILE A 154 -13.33 11.19 10.73
CA ILE A 154 -14.13 11.11 11.97
C ILE A 154 -13.53 11.91 13.12
N SER A 155 -12.24 12.26 13.08
CA SER A 155 -11.62 13.14 14.07
C SER A 155 -11.86 14.60 13.72
N GLU A 156 -12.09 15.42 14.74
CA GLU A 156 -12.03 16.86 14.60
C GLU A 156 -10.58 17.28 14.37
N VAL A 157 -10.37 18.17 13.40
CA VAL A 157 -9.07 18.78 13.10
C VAL A 157 -9.27 20.28 13.17
N GLU A 158 -8.31 20.99 13.72
CA GLU A 158 -8.34 22.45 13.86
C GLU A 158 -8.47 23.19 12.52
N LEU A 159 -8.12 22.52 11.42
CA LEU A 159 -8.32 23.00 10.06
C LEU A 159 -9.78 22.87 9.63
N ARG A 160 -10.39 23.97 9.17
CA ARG A 160 -11.79 24.05 8.74
C ARG A 160 -12.18 23.19 7.53
N SER A 161 -11.24 22.49 6.90
CA SER A 161 -11.48 21.67 5.71
C SER A 161 -11.52 20.18 6.04
N SER A 162 -12.53 19.47 5.51
CA SER A 162 -12.59 18.01 5.59
C SER A 162 -11.42 17.39 4.81
N LEU A 163 -10.71 16.45 5.42
CA LEU A 163 -9.65 15.65 4.82
C LEU A 163 -10.18 14.31 4.26
N SER A 164 -11.50 14.18 4.15
CA SER A 164 -12.11 13.00 3.50
C SER A 164 -11.67 12.91 2.05
N ARG A 165 -11.29 11.72 1.60
CA ARG A 165 -10.69 11.54 0.27
C ARG A 165 -11.03 10.21 -0.36
N PHE A 166 -11.05 10.20 -1.70
CA PHE A 166 -11.00 8.99 -2.52
C PHE A 166 -9.58 8.73 -2.99
N GLN A 167 -9.21 7.47 -3.04
CA GLN A 167 -7.98 7.00 -3.65
C GLN A 167 -8.30 5.87 -4.61
N ILE A 168 -7.82 5.98 -5.85
CA ILE A 168 -7.98 4.96 -6.88
C ILE A 168 -6.60 4.51 -7.29
N VAL A 169 -6.39 3.19 -7.29
CA VAL A 169 -5.15 2.56 -7.73
C VAL A 169 -5.48 1.57 -8.83
N SER A 170 -4.83 1.71 -9.98
CA SER A 170 -4.93 0.77 -11.10
C SER A 170 -3.53 0.27 -11.46
N GLU A 171 -3.35 -1.04 -11.46
CA GLU A 171 -2.10 -1.68 -11.85
C GLU A 171 -2.42 -2.65 -13.00
N PHE A 172 -1.70 -2.53 -14.11
CA PHE A 172 -1.81 -3.41 -15.25
C PHE A 172 -0.44 -3.98 -15.59
N GLU A 173 -0.40 -5.29 -15.82
CA GLU A 173 0.81 -6.00 -16.21
C GLU A 173 0.51 -6.82 -17.45
N TRP A 174 1.32 -6.65 -18.49
CA TRP A 174 1.23 -7.41 -19.73
C TRP A 174 2.51 -8.21 -19.94
N LEU A 175 2.38 -9.54 -19.98
CA LEU A 175 3.48 -10.43 -20.33
C LEU A 175 3.61 -10.50 -21.85
N ILE A 176 4.57 -9.78 -22.40
CA ILE A 176 4.94 -9.88 -23.80
C ILE A 176 5.84 -11.11 -23.93
N ASN A 177 5.32 -12.17 -24.54
CA ASN A 177 6.12 -13.36 -24.84
C ASN A 177 7.21 -12.95 -25.83
N LYS A 178 8.45 -12.90 -25.37
CA LYS A 178 9.62 -12.84 -26.25
C LYS A 178 9.83 -14.25 -26.84
N SER A 179 9.13 -14.54 -27.92
CA SER A 179 9.56 -15.61 -28.85
C SER A 179 10.61 -14.98 -29.75
N PHE A 180 11.88 -15.10 -29.37
CA PHE A 180 13.02 -14.94 -30.22
C PHE A 180 13.81 -16.25 -30.18
#